data_4509dd71b73021766ee0b002a394042e
#
_entry.id   4509dd71b73021766ee0b002a394042e
#
_cell.length_a   1.000
_cell.length_b   1.000
_cell.length_c   1.000
_cell.angle_alpha   90.00
_cell.angle_beta   90.00
_cell.angle_gamma   90.00
#
_symmetry.space_group_name_H-M   'P 1'
#
loop_
_entity.id
_entity.type
_entity.pdbx_description
1 polymer ?
#
loop_
_entity_poly.entity_id
_entity_poly.type
_entity_poly.pdbx_seq_one_letter_code
_entity_poly.pdbx_strand_id
1 'polypeptide(L)'
;MGYHQVDDFSNLPIPFRCVAVDLVDGKEVVFSSGSLPMAMRASMSIPGVFAPVEWKGKMLVDGGALNNLPVDVAREMGADVIICVDLSTGWKKKEELKSPSAVVEQLIGMMGQTKYRKNMAEADLYINPSLKGFSAASFQPEAIDTMIQRGELAARQKWGELMDLKKYIYADVPDSIMQNEILKDQKLLKLQKPLHTEAYHIGRIRIEGIGGEEEAWIRKKIALRDDSEVSPGDIDGTLAMLRGLNIFSRVEYRLSNDEPYELVFMLEPNESRRISVGARFDTQDLASVIAQISNNQQFSTRHHYALTGRISRNPFLEMKYAYGNLFGAKMGFSYQLAHYDFDLYGGKHKLDALEFLSHSLAGFYTRDIGNFRLKSGVQFDYYHYHSDMFMRDGSIQSRLSDHFLNYFASVTMDTYDRRYFPTRGSRIQVQGVLHTDDGLKYADGNPFGEATFCGESALRLNSRLYLLPKLKSRFVFGSSIPAIYQNYAGGVADGYYLPWQMAWESVQYVHLLERNVVTAQLGFRYRVKGKFYLTALGEYGKEAHKFSHILIGDDLWGGALRASYDFVLGPVSIQANYSSMGKNVGFYINAGFVF
;
A
#
# COMPACT_ATOMS: atom_id res chain seq x y z
N MET A 1 -18.87 -0.70 21.36
CA MET A 1 -19.69 -1.95 21.40
C MET A 1 -19.92 -2.35 22.85
N GLY A 2 -21.18 -2.40 23.31
CA GLY A 2 -21.52 -2.71 24.72
C GLY A 2 -21.14 -4.10 25.20
N TYR A 3 -20.59 -4.97 24.34
CA TYR A 3 -20.18 -6.34 24.64
C TYR A 3 -18.70 -6.59 24.30
N HIS A 4 -17.85 -5.58 24.51
CA HIS A 4 -16.44 -5.68 24.14
C HIS A 4 -15.69 -6.75 24.96
N GLN A 5 -16.03 -6.88 26.23
CA GLN A 5 -15.47 -7.90 27.12
C GLN A 5 -16.60 -8.51 27.94
N VAL A 6 -16.80 -9.80 27.81
CA VAL A 6 -17.88 -10.53 28.48
C VAL A 6 -17.28 -11.75 29.16
N ASP A 7 -17.49 -11.87 30.46
CA ASP A 7 -16.92 -12.95 31.28
C ASP A 7 -17.46 -14.32 30.88
N ASP A 8 -18.72 -14.39 30.45
CA ASP A 8 -19.34 -15.60 29.90
C ASP A 8 -20.33 -15.20 28.79
N PHE A 9 -20.13 -15.73 27.59
CA PHE A 9 -21.01 -15.47 26.44
C PHE A 9 -22.39 -16.12 26.60
N SER A 10 -22.60 -16.98 27.60
CA SER A 10 -23.93 -17.48 27.96
C SER A 10 -24.81 -16.38 28.57
N ASN A 11 -24.22 -15.33 29.12
CA ASN A 11 -24.91 -14.17 29.68
C ASN A 11 -25.27 -13.08 28.63
N LEU A 12 -24.94 -13.31 27.37
CA LEU A 12 -25.41 -12.44 26.29
C LEU A 12 -26.94 -12.60 26.14
N PRO A 13 -27.64 -11.57 25.59
CA PRO A 13 -29.10 -11.68 25.33
C PRO A 13 -29.50 -12.93 24.54
N ILE A 14 -28.63 -13.38 23.66
CA ILE A 14 -28.69 -14.70 23.01
C ILE A 14 -27.36 -15.37 23.34
N PRO A 15 -27.38 -16.52 24.07
CA PRO A 15 -26.16 -17.27 24.36
C PRO A 15 -25.37 -17.59 23.11
N PHE A 16 -24.07 -17.38 23.18
CA PHE A 16 -23.20 -17.43 21.99
C PHE A 16 -21.95 -18.29 22.23
N ARG A 17 -21.53 -19.02 21.20
CA ARG A 17 -20.22 -19.67 21.09
C ARG A 17 -19.72 -19.49 19.68
N CYS A 18 -18.41 -19.42 19.50
CA CYS A 18 -17.78 -19.53 18.18
C CYS A 18 -16.55 -20.42 18.27
N VAL A 19 -16.16 -20.98 17.13
CA VAL A 19 -15.11 -21.98 17.02
C VAL A 19 -13.94 -21.44 16.23
N ALA A 20 -12.73 -21.70 16.70
CA ALA A 20 -11.48 -21.47 15.98
C ALA A 20 -10.61 -22.74 16.03
N VAL A 21 -9.53 -22.77 15.30
CA VAL A 21 -8.53 -23.84 15.32
C VAL A 21 -7.18 -23.27 15.72
N ASP A 22 -6.54 -23.88 16.71
CA ASP A 22 -5.16 -23.61 17.05
C ASP A 22 -4.22 -24.31 16.07
N LEU A 23 -3.47 -23.55 15.28
CA LEU A 23 -2.53 -24.08 14.28
C LEU A 23 -1.33 -24.80 14.90
N VAL A 24 -0.97 -24.45 16.15
CA VAL A 24 0.20 -25.04 16.82
C VAL A 24 -0.14 -26.44 17.34
N ASP A 25 -1.28 -26.58 18.01
CA ASP A 25 -1.72 -27.85 18.61
C ASP A 25 -2.62 -28.69 17.67
N GLY A 26 -3.11 -28.11 16.57
CA GLY A 26 -4.05 -28.76 15.66
C GLY A 26 -5.40 -29.07 16.32
N LYS A 27 -5.82 -28.28 17.32
CA LYS A 27 -7.01 -28.50 18.11
C LYS A 27 -8.07 -27.43 17.92
N GLU A 28 -9.32 -27.84 18.06
CA GLU A 28 -10.44 -26.93 18.13
C GLU A 28 -10.41 -26.09 19.41
N VAL A 29 -10.76 -24.83 19.30
CA VAL A 29 -10.90 -23.87 20.41
C VAL A 29 -12.31 -23.29 20.35
N VAL A 30 -13.14 -23.63 21.34
CA VAL A 30 -14.49 -23.08 21.50
C VAL A 30 -14.40 -21.85 22.40
N PHE A 31 -14.75 -20.70 21.88
CA PHE A 31 -14.83 -19.47 22.65
C PHE A 31 -16.15 -19.38 23.40
N SER A 32 -16.06 -19.23 24.72
CA SER A 32 -17.18 -19.07 25.63
C SER A 32 -17.13 -17.79 26.46
N SER A 33 -16.02 -17.07 26.43
CA SER A 33 -15.79 -15.90 27.28
C SER A 33 -14.69 -15.00 26.73
N GLY A 34 -14.56 -13.78 27.28
CA GLY A 34 -13.52 -12.81 26.98
C GLY A 34 -13.93 -11.78 25.94
N SER A 35 -12.99 -11.32 25.12
CA SER A 35 -13.28 -10.31 24.08
C SER A 35 -14.08 -10.92 22.94
N LEU A 36 -15.37 -10.59 22.86
CA LEU A 36 -16.26 -11.06 21.80
C LEU A 36 -15.77 -10.69 20.39
N PRO A 37 -15.30 -9.45 20.12
CA PRO A 37 -14.75 -9.10 18.81
C PRO A 37 -13.52 -9.94 18.44
N MET A 38 -12.67 -10.28 19.43
CA MET A 38 -11.49 -11.11 19.20
C MET A 38 -11.88 -12.56 18.90
N ALA A 39 -12.84 -13.12 19.64
CA ALA A 39 -13.37 -14.45 19.39
C ALA A 39 -13.98 -14.57 17.99
N MET A 40 -14.79 -13.59 17.58
CA MET A 40 -15.35 -13.50 16.23
C MET A 40 -14.26 -13.37 15.17
N ARG A 41 -13.25 -12.51 15.42
CA ARG A 41 -12.13 -12.32 14.50
C ARG A 41 -11.30 -13.59 14.31
N ALA A 42 -11.06 -14.35 15.38
CA ALA A 42 -10.38 -15.65 15.32
C ALA A 42 -11.20 -16.67 14.51
N SER A 43 -12.51 -16.77 14.80
CA SER A 43 -13.42 -17.70 14.14
C SER A 43 -13.61 -17.47 12.65
N MET A 44 -13.35 -16.23 12.15
CA MET A 44 -13.45 -15.87 10.73
C MET A 44 -12.09 -15.72 10.04
N SER A 45 -11.00 -16.14 10.67
CA SER A 45 -9.63 -16.01 10.13
C SER A 45 -9.32 -17.11 9.12
N ILE A 46 -9.98 -17.07 7.95
CA ILE A 46 -9.83 -18.05 6.86
C ILE A 46 -8.37 -18.10 6.40
N PRO A 47 -7.69 -19.26 6.48
CA PRO A 47 -6.32 -19.42 6.04
C PRO A 47 -6.12 -19.03 4.56
N GLY A 48 -5.10 -18.23 4.29
CA GLY A 48 -4.82 -17.70 2.94
C GLY A 48 -5.64 -16.47 2.55
N VAL A 49 -6.66 -16.08 3.33
CA VAL A 49 -7.46 -14.85 3.13
C VAL A 49 -7.14 -13.84 4.23
N PHE A 50 -7.10 -14.26 5.47
CA PHE A 50 -6.80 -13.43 6.63
C PHE A 50 -5.58 -13.96 7.40
N ALA A 51 -4.86 -13.05 8.05
CA ALA A 51 -3.79 -13.41 8.96
C ALA A 51 -4.36 -14.17 10.18
N PRO A 52 -3.67 -15.21 10.69
CA PRO A 52 -4.00 -15.85 11.95
C PRO A 52 -4.06 -14.85 13.10
N VAL A 53 -4.84 -15.17 14.13
CA VAL A 53 -4.99 -14.37 15.35
C VAL A 53 -4.14 -14.97 16.45
N GLU A 54 -3.18 -14.21 16.97
CA GLU A 54 -2.48 -14.57 18.21
C GLU A 54 -3.34 -14.26 19.43
N TRP A 55 -3.57 -15.26 20.29
CA TRP A 55 -4.35 -15.09 21.50
C TRP A 55 -3.89 -16.06 22.59
N LYS A 56 -3.43 -15.52 23.73
CA LYS A 56 -2.95 -16.30 24.89
C LYS A 56 -1.93 -17.38 24.50
N GLY A 57 -0.96 -17.05 23.63
CA GLY A 57 0.07 -17.97 23.16
C GLY A 57 -0.35 -18.99 22.11
N LYS A 58 -1.59 -18.91 21.62
CA LYS A 58 -2.15 -19.74 20.55
C LYS A 58 -2.18 -18.96 19.24
N MET A 59 -2.02 -19.65 18.12
CA MET A 59 -2.17 -19.10 16.78
C MET A 59 -3.45 -19.63 16.14
N LEU A 60 -4.49 -18.79 16.12
CA LEU A 60 -5.85 -19.17 15.79
C LEU A 60 -6.24 -18.83 14.37
N VAL A 61 -6.92 -19.76 13.73
CA VAL A 61 -7.55 -19.62 12.41
C VAL A 61 -9.01 -20.02 12.48
N ASP A 62 -9.73 -19.83 11.36
CA ASP A 62 -11.14 -20.20 11.20
C ASP A 62 -11.45 -21.62 11.65
N GLY A 63 -12.51 -21.74 12.44
CA GLY A 63 -12.98 -23.02 12.99
C GLY A 63 -13.45 -24.01 11.92
N GLY A 64 -13.84 -23.50 10.76
CA GLY A 64 -14.28 -24.31 9.62
C GLY A 64 -13.26 -25.33 9.12
N ALA A 65 -11.99 -25.18 9.49
CA ALA A 65 -10.96 -26.18 9.19
C ALA A 65 -11.20 -27.53 9.90
N LEU A 66 -11.77 -27.55 11.11
CA LEU A 66 -12.06 -28.78 11.87
C LEU A 66 -13.54 -28.95 12.17
N ASN A 67 -14.30 -27.87 12.38
CA ASN A 67 -15.70 -27.90 12.79
C ASN A 67 -16.50 -26.77 12.11
N ASN A 68 -16.82 -26.94 10.83
CA ASN A 68 -17.56 -25.94 10.04
C ASN A 68 -19.08 -25.91 10.35
N LEU A 69 -19.61 -26.93 10.99
CA LEU A 69 -21.00 -27.05 11.47
C LEU A 69 -21.00 -27.44 12.94
N PRO A 70 -20.89 -26.50 13.90
CA PRO A 70 -20.68 -26.81 15.32
C PRO A 70 -21.99 -27.19 16.03
N VAL A 71 -22.73 -28.21 15.52
CA VAL A 71 -23.94 -28.76 16.10
C VAL A 71 -23.65 -29.40 17.44
N ASP A 72 -22.52 -30.09 17.57
CA ASP A 72 -22.04 -30.64 18.84
C ASP A 72 -21.86 -29.54 19.91
N VAL A 73 -21.29 -28.39 19.55
CA VAL A 73 -21.16 -27.27 20.49
C VAL A 73 -22.53 -26.71 20.92
N ALA A 74 -23.48 -26.60 19.98
CA ALA A 74 -24.82 -26.15 20.30
C ALA A 74 -25.55 -27.17 21.24
N ARG A 75 -25.33 -28.46 21.02
CA ARG A 75 -25.86 -29.50 21.89
C ARG A 75 -25.27 -29.45 23.31
N GLU A 76 -23.93 -29.19 23.41
CA GLU A 76 -23.24 -28.96 24.69
C GLU A 76 -23.73 -27.69 25.41
N MET A 77 -24.23 -26.71 24.70
CA MET A 77 -24.88 -25.53 25.28
C MET A 77 -26.27 -25.82 25.85
N GLY A 78 -26.81 -27.04 25.69
CA GLY A 78 -28.11 -27.46 26.18
C GLY A 78 -29.27 -27.25 25.19
N ALA A 79 -28.97 -27.10 23.90
CA ALA A 79 -30.02 -26.98 22.90
C ALA A 79 -30.77 -28.32 22.68
N ASP A 80 -32.09 -28.33 22.86
CA ASP A 80 -32.95 -29.47 22.60
C ASP A 80 -33.26 -29.64 21.11
N VAL A 81 -33.39 -28.53 20.39
CA VAL A 81 -33.64 -28.48 18.94
C VAL A 81 -32.58 -27.63 18.26
N ILE A 82 -31.96 -28.15 17.21
CA ILE A 82 -30.89 -27.48 16.49
C ILE A 82 -31.25 -27.32 15.02
N ILE A 83 -31.37 -26.06 14.57
CA ILE A 83 -31.50 -25.70 13.17
C ILE A 83 -30.12 -25.38 12.64
N CYS A 84 -29.63 -26.15 11.68
CA CYS A 84 -28.32 -25.98 11.07
C CYS A 84 -28.44 -25.28 9.73
N VAL A 85 -27.73 -24.16 9.57
CA VAL A 85 -27.62 -23.44 8.29
C VAL A 85 -26.21 -23.61 7.77
N ASP A 86 -26.08 -24.33 6.66
CA ASP A 86 -24.80 -24.66 6.05
C ASP A 86 -24.56 -23.78 4.80
N LEU A 87 -23.49 -23.00 4.82
CA LEU A 87 -23.10 -22.12 3.71
C LEU A 87 -22.07 -22.78 2.76
N SER A 88 -21.73 -24.05 2.99
CA SER A 88 -20.79 -24.76 2.12
C SER A 88 -21.37 -24.99 0.71
N THR A 89 -20.51 -24.85 -0.28
CA THR A 89 -20.89 -25.07 -1.70
C THR A 89 -20.52 -26.47 -2.21
N GLY A 90 -20.08 -27.35 -1.30
CA GLY A 90 -19.59 -28.69 -1.62
C GLY A 90 -18.16 -28.68 -2.19
N TRP A 91 -17.75 -29.84 -2.74
CA TRP A 91 -16.42 -30.03 -3.28
C TRP A 91 -16.23 -29.29 -4.61
N LYS A 92 -15.06 -28.64 -4.77
CA LYS A 92 -14.65 -28.04 -6.04
C LYS A 92 -14.36 -29.12 -7.07
N LYS A 93 -14.78 -28.90 -8.31
CA LYS A 93 -14.46 -29.76 -9.45
C LYS A 93 -13.02 -29.52 -9.92
N LYS A 94 -12.47 -30.47 -10.70
CA LYS A 94 -11.11 -30.39 -11.23
C LYS A 94 -10.83 -29.06 -11.97
N GLU A 95 -11.84 -28.54 -12.67
CA GLU A 95 -11.74 -27.28 -13.45
C GLU A 95 -11.65 -26.03 -12.57
N GLU A 96 -12.07 -26.15 -11.30
CA GLU A 96 -12.08 -25.06 -10.31
C GLU A 96 -10.79 -25.06 -9.46
N LEU A 97 -10.01 -26.16 -9.45
CA LEU A 97 -8.77 -26.33 -8.68
C LEU A 97 -7.53 -25.82 -9.45
N LYS A 98 -7.63 -24.66 -10.13
CA LYS A 98 -6.58 -24.09 -10.96
C LYS A 98 -5.65 -23.11 -10.22
N SER A 99 -5.99 -22.69 -9.02
CA SER A 99 -5.18 -21.78 -8.22
C SER A 99 -4.69 -22.44 -6.93
N PRO A 100 -3.50 -22.06 -6.42
CA PRO A 100 -3.02 -22.56 -5.13
C PRO A 100 -4.00 -22.31 -3.97
N SER A 101 -4.70 -21.17 -3.97
CA SER A 101 -5.73 -20.86 -2.97
C SER A 101 -6.92 -21.81 -3.03
N ALA A 102 -7.39 -22.18 -4.24
CA ALA A 102 -8.48 -23.13 -4.40
C ALA A 102 -8.10 -24.55 -3.91
N VAL A 103 -6.84 -24.95 -4.11
CA VAL A 103 -6.32 -26.24 -3.61
C VAL A 103 -6.24 -26.22 -2.08
N VAL A 104 -5.72 -25.14 -1.49
CA VAL A 104 -5.64 -24.97 -0.02
C VAL A 104 -7.05 -25.01 0.61
N GLU A 105 -8.00 -24.28 0.03
CA GLU A 105 -9.39 -24.27 0.50
C GLU A 105 -10.02 -25.68 0.45
N GLN A 106 -9.78 -26.44 -0.60
CA GLN A 106 -10.23 -27.82 -0.74
C GLN A 106 -9.60 -28.73 0.33
N LEU A 107 -8.28 -28.62 0.56
CA LEU A 107 -7.59 -29.40 1.59
C LEU A 107 -8.11 -29.09 2.99
N ILE A 108 -8.35 -27.82 3.31
CA ILE A 108 -8.96 -27.41 4.59
C ILE A 108 -10.34 -28.03 4.75
N GLY A 109 -11.20 -27.97 3.73
CA GLY A 109 -12.52 -28.59 3.74
C GLY A 109 -12.47 -30.11 3.95
N MET A 110 -11.39 -30.78 3.51
CA MET A 110 -11.20 -32.22 3.74
C MET A 110 -10.88 -32.57 5.20
N MET A 111 -10.17 -31.68 5.92
CA MET A 111 -9.73 -31.96 7.30
C MET A 111 -10.91 -32.16 8.27
N GLY A 112 -11.95 -31.34 8.18
CA GLY A 112 -13.13 -31.38 9.06
C GLY A 112 -14.24 -32.32 8.60
N GLN A 113 -14.09 -33.06 7.49
CA GLN A 113 -15.18 -33.76 6.82
C GLN A 113 -15.89 -34.85 7.70
N THR A 114 -15.15 -35.55 8.52
CA THR A 114 -15.74 -36.59 9.40
C THR A 114 -16.68 -35.98 10.45
N LYS A 115 -16.20 -34.90 11.10
CA LYS A 115 -16.98 -34.16 12.11
C LYS A 115 -18.17 -33.44 11.46
N TYR A 116 -17.97 -32.84 10.30
CA TYR A 116 -19.02 -32.20 9.52
C TYR A 116 -20.19 -33.16 9.22
N ARG A 117 -19.92 -34.38 8.72
CA ARG A 117 -20.96 -35.37 8.43
C ARG A 117 -21.70 -35.80 9.68
N LYS A 118 -20.99 -36.02 10.79
CA LYS A 118 -21.59 -36.36 12.08
C LYS A 118 -22.53 -35.24 12.52
N ASN A 119 -22.05 -34.02 12.59
CA ASN A 119 -22.81 -32.85 13.03
C ASN A 119 -24.03 -32.58 12.13
N MET A 120 -23.90 -32.77 10.83
CA MET A 120 -25.02 -32.64 9.89
C MET A 120 -26.13 -33.66 10.17
N ALA A 121 -25.76 -34.90 10.54
CA ALA A 121 -26.74 -35.96 10.88
C ALA A 121 -27.40 -35.75 12.24
N GLU A 122 -26.77 -34.99 13.15
CA GLU A 122 -27.29 -34.70 14.50
C GLU A 122 -28.14 -33.41 14.55
N ALA A 123 -28.26 -32.68 13.45
CA ALA A 123 -29.13 -31.49 13.33
C ALA A 123 -30.59 -31.92 13.12
N ASP A 124 -31.51 -31.28 13.84
CA ASP A 124 -32.96 -31.57 13.73
C ASP A 124 -33.55 -31.00 12.44
N LEU A 125 -32.98 -29.89 11.93
CA LEU A 125 -33.31 -29.34 10.63
C LEU A 125 -32.03 -28.82 9.93
N TYR A 126 -31.85 -29.20 8.67
CA TYR A 126 -30.73 -28.77 7.84
C TYR A 126 -31.20 -27.90 6.69
N ILE A 127 -30.61 -26.71 6.58
CA ILE A 127 -30.86 -25.72 5.51
C ILE A 127 -29.53 -25.41 4.82
N ASN A 128 -29.46 -25.63 3.50
CA ASN A 128 -28.29 -25.25 2.70
C ASN A 128 -28.70 -24.30 1.55
N PRO A 129 -28.50 -22.99 1.69
CA PRO A 129 -28.69 -22.06 0.59
C PRO A 129 -27.62 -22.28 -0.48
N SER A 130 -28.03 -22.34 -1.75
CA SER A 130 -27.07 -22.46 -2.85
C SER A 130 -26.30 -21.15 -3.07
N LEU A 131 -25.08 -21.09 -2.53
CA LEU A 131 -24.17 -19.95 -2.70
C LEU A 131 -23.21 -20.13 -3.88
N LYS A 132 -23.51 -21.01 -4.84
CA LYS A 132 -22.69 -21.21 -6.04
C LYS A 132 -22.46 -19.90 -6.79
N GLY A 133 -21.19 -19.61 -7.08
CA GLY A 133 -20.75 -18.37 -7.73
C GLY A 133 -20.33 -17.27 -6.77
N PHE A 134 -20.48 -17.49 -5.45
CA PHE A 134 -19.99 -16.59 -4.39
C PHE A 134 -18.89 -17.26 -3.56
N SER A 135 -18.10 -16.44 -2.92
CA SER A 135 -17.02 -16.86 -2.00
C SER A 135 -17.03 -15.97 -0.75
N ALA A 136 -16.25 -16.37 0.26
CA ALA A 136 -16.05 -15.56 1.47
C ALA A 136 -15.48 -14.13 1.20
N ALA A 137 -15.00 -13.85 -0.01
CA ALA A 137 -14.52 -12.54 -0.45
C ALA A 137 -15.54 -11.73 -1.28
N SER A 138 -16.79 -12.18 -1.38
CA SER A 138 -17.85 -11.53 -2.18
C SER A 138 -18.56 -10.45 -1.35
N PHE A 139 -17.91 -9.29 -1.17
CA PHE A 139 -18.40 -8.16 -0.36
C PHE A 139 -19.08 -7.04 -1.15
N GLN A 140 -19.37 -7.23 -2.44
CA GLN A 140 -20.14 -6.24 -3.21
C GLN A 140 -21.60 -6.21 -2.73
N PRO A 141 -22.23 -5.04 -2.62
CA PRO A 141 -23.62 -4.92 -2.16
C PRO A 141 -24.60 -5.84 -2.89
N GLU A 142 -24.51 -5.91 -4.22
CA GLU A 142 -25.37 -6.74 -5.06
C GLU A 142 -25.17 -8.25 -4.79
N ALA A 143 -23.93 -8.66 -4.45
CA ALA A 143 -23.63 -10.04 -4.07
C ALA A 143 -24.24 -10.37 -2.72
N ILE A 144 -24.12 -9.47 -1.74
CA ILE A 144 -24.71 -9.61 -0.39
C ILE A 144 -26.23 -9.74 -0.50
N ASP A 145 -26.88 -8.84 -1.21
CA ASP A 145 -28.34 -8.88 -1.41
C ASP A 145 -28.79 -10.20 -2.05
N THR A 146 -28.05 -10.68 -3.05
CA THR A 146 -28.35 -11.98 -3.70
C THR A 146 -28.17 -13.14 -2.74
N MET A 147 -27.12 -13.15 -1.91
CA MET A 147 -26.91 -14.21 -0.91
C MET A 147 -28.01 -14.22 0.14
N ILE A 148 -28.47 -13.07 0.63
CA ILE A 148 -29.60 -12.94 1.56
C ILE A 148 -30.88 -13.51 0.93
N GLN A 149 -31.19 -13.14 -0.30
CA GLN A 149 -32.37 -13.67 -1.02
C GLN A 149 -32.31 -15.19 -1.17
N ARG A 150 -31.15 -15.75 -1.48
CA ARG A 150 -30.96 -17.22 -1.58
C ARG A 150 -31.16 -17.90 -0.22
N GLY A 151 -30.71 -17.29 0.87
CA GLY A 151 -30.95 -17.76 2.22
C GLY A 151 -32.44 -17.79 2.56
N GLU A 152 -33.16 -16.73 2.25
CA GLU A 152 -34.60 -16.65 2.44
C GLU A 152 -35.36 -17.72 1.64
N LEU A 153 -35.00 -17.88 0.37
CA LEU A 153 -35.63 -18.93 -0.48
C LEU A 153 -35.39 -20.32 0.07
N ALA A 154 -34.17 -20.63 0.53
CA ALA A 154 -33.84 -21.93 1.12
C ALA A 154 -34.66 -22.19 2.41
N ALA A 155 -34.80 -21.20 3.28
CA ALA A 155 -35.64 -21.30 4.48
C ALA A 155 -37.13 -21.46 4.12
N ARG A 156 -37.65 -20.76 3.13
CA ARG A 156 -39.03 -20.92 2.64
C ARG A 156 -39.30 -22.31 2.06
N GLN A 157 -38.32 -22.94 1.40
CA GLN A 157 -38.44 -24.32 0.92
C GLN A 157 -38.59 -25.32 2.06
N LYS A 158 -38.07 -25.01 3.24
CA LYS A 158 -38.14 -25.80 4.46
C LYS A 158 -39.28 -25.37 5.40
N TRP A 159 -40.21 -24.55 4.92
CA TRP A 159 -41.25 -23.96 5.77
C TRP A 159 -42.12 -24.99 6.46
N GLY A 160 -42.48 -26.09 5.77
CA GLY A 160 -43.25 -27.18 6.38
C GLY A 160 -42.54 -27.82 7.58
N GLU A 161 -41.27 -28.18 7.38
CA GLU A 161 -40.43 -28.79 8.44
C GLU A 161 -40.23 -27.80 9.61
N LEU A 162 -40.04 -26.50 9.33
CA LEU A 162 -39.98 -25.47 10.37
C LEU A 162 -41.28 -25.35 11.18
N MET A 163 -42.43 -25.44 10.51
CA MET A 163 -43.73 -25.40 11.21
C MET A 163 -43.99 -26.66 12.05
N ASP A 164 -43.50 -27.81 11.60
CA ASP A 164 -43.62 -29.06 12.39
C ASP A 164 -42.70 -29.03 13.60
N LEU A 165 -41.46 -28.51 13.48
CA LEU A 165 -40.59 -28.24 14.63
C LEU A 165 -41.23 -27.25 15.61
N LYS A 166 -41.85 -26.20 15.13
CA LYS A 166 -42.59 -25.25 15.96
C LYS A 166 -43.70 -25.94 16.75
N LYS A 167 -44.50 -26.79 16.12
CA LYS A 167 -45.54 -27.56 16.80
C LYS A 167 -44.94 -28.48 17.87
N TYR A 168 -43.81 -29.13 17.56
CA TYR A 168 -43.11 -29.99 18.52
C TYR A 168 -42.64 -29.23 19.76
N ILE A 169 -41.96 -28.07 19.55
CA ILE A 169 -41.44 -27.24 20.64
C ILE A 169 -42.54 -26.70 21.55
N TYR A 170 -43.71 -26.38 20.99
CA TYR A 170 -44.82 -25.79 21.73
C TYR A 170 -45.98 -26.77 22.02
N ALA A 171 -45.75 -28.10 21.87
CA ALA A 171 -46.81 -29.09 22.00
C ALA A 171 -47.52 -29.06 23.37
N ASP A 172 -46.76 -28.77 24.43
CA ASP A 172 -47.27 -28.74 25.82
C ASP A 172 -47.41 -27.30 26.37
N VAL A 173 -47.26 -26.25 25.52
CA VAL A 173 -47.35 -24.86 25.94
C VAL A 173 -48.74 -24.30 25.63
N PRO A 174 -49.50 -23.81 26.61
CA PRO A 174 -50.80 -23.18 26.36
C PRO A 174 -50.66 -21.95 25.44
N ASP A 175 -51.60 -21.77 24.50
CA ASP A 175 -51.63 -20.69 23.52
C ASP A 175 -51.46 -19.28 24.15
N SER A 176 -51.99 -19.06 25.35
CA SER A 176 -51.87 -17.82 26.11
C SER A 176 -50.45 -17.54 26.58
N ILE A 177 -49.66 -18.56 26.91
CA ILE A 177 -48.26 -18.44 27.31
C ILE A 177 -47.39 -18.22 26.06
N MET A 178 -47.69 -18.97 24.99
CA MET A 178 -47.00 -18.84 23.71
C MET A 178 -47.13 -17.41 23.11
N GLN A 179 -48.33 -16.82 23.15
CA GLN A 179 -48.55 -15.43 22.70
C GLN A 179 -47.81 -14.42 23.59
N ASN A 180 -47.75 -14.65 24.90
CA ASN A 180 -47.02 -13.78 25.82
C ASN A 180 -45.50 -13.88 25.66
N GLU A 181 -44.94 -15.06 25.38
CA GLU A 181 -43.51 -15.21 25.07
C GLU A 181 -43.14 -14.62 23.74
N ILE A 182 -43.92 -14.84 22.69
CA ILE A 182 -43.71 -14.16 21.38
C ILE A 182 -43.79 -12.65 21.51
N LEU A 183 -44.71 -12.12 22.34
CA LEU A 183 -44.81 -10.71 22.65
C LEU A 183 -43.62 -10.18 23.46
N LYS A 184 -43.10 -11.01 24.41
CA LYS A 184 -41.87 -10.69 25.14
C LYS A 184 -40.64 -10.66 24.22
N ASP A 185 -40.49 -11.67 23.36
CA ASP A 185 -39.39 -11.72 22.39
C ASP A 185 -39.47 -10.60 21.36
N GLN A 186 -40.66 -10.26 20.87
CA GLN A 186 -40.88 -9.10 20.02
C GLN A 186 -40.64 -7.78 20.77
N LYS A 187 -40.94 -7.69 22.06
CA LYS A 187 -40.57 -6.54 22.89
C LYS A 187 -39.08 -6.49 23.17
N LEU A 188 -38.43 -7.63 23.43
CA LEU A 188 -36.98 -7.73 23.58
C LEU A 188 -36.26 -7.37 22.27
N LEU A 189 -36.73 -7.84 21.11
CA LEU A 189 -36.22 -7.44 19.79
C LEU A 189 -36.50 -5.96 19.48
N LYS A 190 -37.61 -5.39 19.95
CA LYS A 190 -37.91 -3.95 19.84
C LYS A 190 -37.19 -3.10 20.88
N LEU A 191 -36.87 -3.65 22.05
CA LEU A 191 -36.06 -3.02 23.10
C LEU A 191 -34.56 -3.15 22.82
N GLN A 192 -34.16 -4.05 21.91
CA GLN A 192 -32.87 -3.94 21.23
C GLN A 192 -32.92 -2.72 20.29
N LYS A 193 -33.12 -1.52 20.86
CA LYS A 193 -32.47 -0.35 20.28
C LYS A 193 -31.04 -0.81 20.02
N PRO A 194 -30.52 -0.66 18.79
CA PRO A 194 -29.08 -0.80 18.62
C PRO A 194 -28.50 0.02 19.77
N LEU A 195 -27.57 -0.57 20.52
CA LEU A 195 -26.75 0.16 21.50
C LEU A 195 -25.88 1.15 20.71
N HIS A 196 -26.51 2.05 20.00
CA HIS A 196 -25.95 3.30 19.57
C HIS A 196 -26.03 4.21 20.80
N THR A 197 -25.11 3.99 21.70
CA THR A 197 -24.67 5.06 22.56
C THR A 197 -24.17 6.10 21.58
N GLU A 198 -24.87 7.22 21.44
CA GLU A 198 -24.50 8.27 20.47
C GLU A 198 -23.08 8.76 20.75
N ALA A 199 -22.67 8.73 22.02
CA ALA A 199 -21.32 9.02 22.45
C ALA A 199 -21.02 8.35 23.81
N TYR A 200 -19.74 8.16 24.12
CA TYR A 200 -19.21 7.68 25.39
C TYR A 200 -18.50 8.84 26.08
N HIS A 201 -18.79 9.06 27.36
CA HIS A 201 -18.01 10.00 28.14
C HIS A 201 -16.64 9.39 28.50
N ILE A 202 -15.60 9.80 27.80
CA ILE A 202 -14.23 9.31 27.98
C ILE A 202 -13.50 10.20 28.97
N GLY A 203 -13.32 9.74 30.20
CA GLY A 203 -12.58 10.49 31.23
C GLY A 203 -11.08 10.53 30.93
N ARG A 204 -10.51 9.46 30.39
CA ARG A 204 -9.08 9.39 30.12
C ARG A 204 -8.78 8.53 28.88
N ILE A 205 -7.80 9.01 28.08
CA ILE A 205 -7.26 8.27 26.95
C ILE A 205 -5.84 7.81 27.30
N ARG A 206 -5.56 6.52 27.18
CA ARG A 206 -4.21 5.96 27.34
C ARG A 206 -3.73 5.33 26.05
N ILE A 207 -2.41 5.35 25.87
CA ILE A 207 -1.74 4.71 24.75
C ILE A 207 -0.71 3.75 25.35
N GLU A 208 -0.81 2.48 25.01
CA GLU A 208 0.08 1.39 25.47
C GLU A 208 0.88 0.82 24.31
N GLY A 209 2.07 0.25 24.60
CA GLY A 209 2.94 -0.40 23.62
C GLY A 209 3.96 0.50 22.94
N ILE A 210 3.95 1.81 23.19
CA ILE A 210 4.92 2.79 22.69
C ILE A 210 5.45 3.68 23.81
N GLY A 211 6.61 4.30 23.59
CA GLY A 211 7.31 5.12 24.62
C GLY A 211 6.95 6.61 24.58
N GLY A 212 7.48 7.37 25.53
CA GLY A 212 7.05 8.74 25.84
C GLY A 212 7.04 9.78 24.71
N GLU A 213 8.10 9.87 23.86
CA GLU A 213 8.11 10.85 22.74
C GLU A 213 7.14 10.43 21.64
N GLU A 214 7.07 9.12 21.38
CA GLU A 214 6.17 8.52 20.42
C GLU A 214 4.71 8.68 20.87
N GLU A 215 4.42 8.42 22.14
CA GLU A 215 3.10 8.64 22.70
C GLU A 215 2.68 10.11 22.54
N ALA A 216 3.55 11.05 22.87
CA ALA A 216 3.27 12.48 22.73
C ALA A 216 2.99 12.88 21.27
N TRP A 217 3.69 12.25 20.31
CA TRP A 217 3.43 12.48 18.90
C TRP A 217 2.08 11.90 18.45
N ILE A 218 1.76 10.65 18.85
CA ILE A 218 0.46 10.02 18.54
C ILE A 218 -0.67 10.84 19.16
N ARG A 219 -0.54 11.29 20.41
CA ARG A 219 -1.55 12.14 21.08
C ARG A 219 -1.85 13.42 20.29
N LYS A 220 -0.85 14.05 19.69
CA LYS A 220 -1.06 15.23 18.82
C LYS A 220 -1.81 14.90 17.52
N LYS A 221 -1.76 13.67 17.07
CA LYS A 221 -2.44 13.21 15.82
C LYS A 221 -3.86 12.72 16.09
N ILE A 222 -4.11 12.15 17.26
CA ILE A 222 -5.44 11.76 17.70
C ILE A 222 -6.28 13.01 17.93
N ALA A 223 -7.43 13.11 17.27
CA ALA A 223 -8.36 14.21 17.45
C ALA A 223 -9.15 14.14 18.79
N LEU A 224 -9.10 12.98 19.46
CA LEU A 224 -9.80 12.72 20.70
C LEU A 224 -9.11 13.41 21.89
N ARG A 225 -9.89 13.82 22.88
CA ARG A 225 -9.42 14.49 24.09
C ARG A 225 -9.90 13.76 25.34
N ASP A 226 -9.11 13.87 26.43
CA ASP A 226 -9.57 13.46 27.74
C ASP A 226 -10.79 14.30 28.15
N ASP A 227 -11.66 13.74 28.97
CA ASP A 227 -12.87 14.37 29.50
C ASP A 227 -13.80 14.90 28.38
N SER A 228 -14.10 14.06 27.39
CA SER A 228 -14.93 14.42 26.25
C SER A 228 -15.89 13.31 25.83
N GLU A 229 -16.96 13.72 25.15
CA GLU A 229 -17.89 12.81 24.49
C GLU A 229 -17.27 12.32 23.17
N VAL A 230 -17.17 11.01 23.01
CA VAL A 230 -16.55 10.34 21.85
C VAL A 230 -17.51 9.34 21.25
N SER A 231 -17.85 9.51 19.99
CA SER A 231 -18.71 8.56 19.29
C SER A 231 -17.94 7.30 18.86
N PRO A 232 -18.60 6.15 18.63
CA PRO A 232 -17.97 4.99 18.01
C PRO A 232 -17.29 5.29 16.67
N GLY A 233 -17.86 6.21 15.88
CA GLY A 233 -17.29 6.65 14.61
C GLY A 233 -15.95 7.39 14.77
N ASP A 234 -15.78 8.16 15.86
CA ASP A 234 -14.51 8.86 16.14
C ASP A 234 -13.42 7.86 16.56
N ILE A 235 -13.79 6.82 17.30
CA ILE A 235 -12.86 5.73 17.65
C ILE A 235 -12.44 4.98 16.38
N ASP A 236 -13.39 4.60 15.52
CA ASP A 236 -13.11 3.91 14.26
C ASP A 236 -12.27 4.78 13.32
N GLY A 237 -12.55 6.07 13.23
CA GLY A 237 -11.74 7.04 12.49
C GLY A 237 -10.30 7.13 13.00
N THR A 238 -10.14 7.14 14.33
CA THR A 238 -8.82 7.12 14.97
C THR A 238 -8.07 5.81 14.67
N LEU A 239 -8.73 4.67 14.79
CA LEU A 239 -8.12 3.37 14.43
C LEU A 239 -7.73 3.30 12.96
N ALA A 240 -8.58 3.79 12.06
CA ALA A 240 -8.27 3.85 10.63
C ALA A 240 -7.06 4.74 10.34
N MET A 241 -6.97 5.89 11.01
CA MET A 241 -5.82 6.80 10.93
C MET A 241 -4.55 6.12 11.44
N LEU A 242 -4.58 5.50 12.64
CA LEU A 242 -3.43 4.82 13.23
C LEU A 242 -2.94 3.65 12.35
N ARG A 243 -3.86 2.85 11.81
CA ARG A 243 -3.54 1.77 10.85
C ARG A 243 -2.98 2.32 9.55
N GLY A 244 -3.50 3.44 9.08
CA GLY A 244 -3.03 4.14 7.88
C GLY A 244 -1.58 4.64 7.96
N LEU A 245 -1.03 4.82 9.17
CA LEU A 245 0.38 5.17 9.37
C LEU A 245 1.34 4.06 8.94
N ASN A 246 0.89 2.80 8.87
CA ASN A 246 1.68 1.63 8.47
C ASN A 246 2.95 1.37 9.33
N ILE A 247 2.98 1.88 10.55
CA ILE A 247 4.09 1.75 11.52
C ILE A 247 3.78 0.76 12.63
N PHE A 248 2.54 0.30 12.71
CA PHE A 248 2.07 -0.66 13.71
C PHE A 248 1.69 -1.97 13.03
N SER A 249 2.10 -3.09 13.62
CA SER A 249 1.65 -4.45 13.27
C SER A 249 0.24 -4.69 13.79
N ARG A 250 -0.08 -4.09 14.94
CA ARG A 250 -1.36 -4.24 15.62
C ARG A 250 -1.84 -2.92 16.17
N VAL A 251 -3.11 -2.61 15.93
CA VAL A 251 -3.79 -1.43 16.46
C VAL A 251 -5.14 -1.88 16.99
N GLU A 252 -5.27 -1.89 18.31
CA GLU A 252 -6.49 -2.27 19.01
C GLU A 252 -6.87 -1.21 20.03
N TYR A 253 -8.08 -1.29 20.56
CA TYR A 253 -8.51 -0.46 21.67
C TYR A 253 -9.29 -1.27 22.70
N ARG A 254 -9.33 -0.75 23.91
CA ARG A 254 -10.14 -1.27 25.02
C ARG A 254 -10.84 -0.09 25.70
N LEU A 255 -12.10 -0.27 26.03
CA LEU A 255 -12.86 0.61 26.92
C LEU A 255 -12.95 -0.05 28.30
N SER A 256 -12.85 0.74 29.37
CA SER A 256 -13.18 0.28 30.73
C SER A 256 -14.67 -0.07 30.84
N ASN A 257 -15.05 -0.74 31.94
CA ASN A 257 -16.43 -1.15 32.13
C ASN A 257 -17.29 -0.05 32.80
N ASP A 258 -16.66 0.91 33.47
CA ASP A 258 -17.32 1.93 34.29
C ASP A 258 -17.15 3.34 33.69
N GLU A 259 -18.19 4.16 33.83
CA GLU A 259 -18.21 5.56 33.42
C GLU A 259 -17.68 6.47 34.56
N PRO A 260 -16.83 7.47 34.30
CA PRO A 260 -16.31 7.83 32.97
C PRO A 260 -15.34 6.79 32.41
N TYR A 261 -15.53 6.42 31.15
CA TYR A 261 -14.76 5.36 30.51
C TYR A 261 -13.28 5.74 30.34
N GLU A 262 -12.40 4.76 30.53
CA GLU A 262 -11.00 4.86 30.08
C GLU A 262 -10.87 4.20 28.71
N LEU A 263 -10.43 4.99 27.71
CA LEU A 263 -10.15 4.50 26.35
C LEU A 263 -8.66 4.21 26.21
N VAL A 264 -8.29 2.95 26.06
CA VAL A 264 -6.89 2.52 25.92
C VAL A 264 -6.65 2.06 24.50
N PHE A 265 -5.75 2.74 23.78
CA PHE A 265 -5.22 2.28 22.50
C PHE A 265 -3.99 1.41 22.73
N MET A 266 -4.04 0.17 22.29
CA MET A 266 -2.92 -0.78 22.33
C MET A 266 -2.25 -0.80 20.97
N LEU A 267 -1.01 -0.31 20.91
CA LEU A 267 -0.25 -0.14 19.68
C LEU A 267 0.99 -1.03 19.73
N GLU A 268 1.12 -1.94 18.80
CA GLU A 268 2.27 -2.79 18.66
C GLU A 268 3.08 -2.33 17.44
N PRO A 269 4.29 -1.80 17.65
CA PRO A 269 5.12 -1.35 16.53
C PRO A 269 5.48 -2.49 15.57
N ASN A 270 5.57 -2.19 14.29
CA ASN A 270 6.07 -3.15 13.30
C ASN A 270 7.49 -3.57 13.64
N GLU A 271 7.84 -4.82 13.35
CA GLU A 271 9.24 -5.26 13.42
C GLU A 271 10.12 -4.41 12.48
N SER A 272 11.31 -4.11 12.97
CA SER A 272 12.22 -3.11 12.40
C SER A 272 12.91 -3.50 11.12
N ARG A 273 13.01 -4.78 10.86
CA ARG A 273 13.82 -5.28 9.75
C ARG A 273 12.94 -5.63 8.57
N ARG A 274 13.22 -5.01 7.42
CA ARG A 274 12.54 -5.28 6.16
C ARG A 274 13.56 -5.74 5.13
N ILE A 275 13.29 -6.86 4.49
CA ILE A 275 13.95 -7.29 3.27
C ILE A 275 12.95 -7.08 2.14
N SER A 276 13.36 -6.32 1.14
CA SER A 276 12.56 -6.04 -0.06
C SER A 276 13.34 -6.53 -1.27
N VAL A 277 12.67 -7.24 -2.16
CA VAL A 277 13.23 -7.69 -3.44
C VAL A 277 12.29 -7.24 -4.54
N GLY A 278 12.84 -6.70 -5.61
CA GLY A 278 12.11 -6.30 -6.80
C GLY A 278 12.81 -6.80 -8.04
N ALA A 279 12.03 -7.11 -9.06
CA ALA A 279 12.56 -7.46 -10.38
C ALA A 279 11.82 -6.65 -11.45
N ARG A 280 12.53 -6.34 -12.53
CA ARG A 280 12.00 -5.67 -13.71
C ARG A 280 12.64 -6.25 -14.95
N PHE A 281 11.84 -6.36 -15.99
CA PHE A 281 12.28 -6.60 -17.34
C PHE A 281 11.74 -5.49 -18.23
N ASP A 282 12.59 -4.87 -19.03
CA ASP A 282 12.15 -3.89 -20.03
C ASP A 282 13.04 -3.93 -21.28
N THR A 283 12.59 -3.28 -22.35
CA THR A 283 13.27 -3.28 -23.64
C THR A 283 14.53 -2.39 -23.69
N GLN A 284 14.85 -1.67 -22.64
CA GLN A 284 16.01 -0.78 -22.59
C GLN A 284 17.16 -1.34 -21.73
N ASP A 285 16.82 -1.82 -20.53
CA ASP A 285 17.79 -2.30 -19.52
C ASP A 285 17.82 -3.84 -19.45
N LEU A 286 16.97 -4.49 -20.25
CA LEU A 286 16.71 -5.93 -20.31
C LEU A 286 16.20 -6.48 -18.98
N ALA A 287 17.06 -6.77 -18.03
CA ALA A 287 16.68 -7.31 -16.73
C ALA A 287 17.36 -6.55 -15.61
N SER A 288 16.60 -6.23 -14.57
CA SER A 288 17.10 -5.61 -13.34
C SER A 288 16.54 -6.32 -12.14
N VAL A 289 17.38 -6.56 -11.15
CA VAL A 289 16.99 -7.07 -9.82
C VAL A 289 17.51 -6.10 -8.77
N ILE A 290 16.64 -5.71 -7.84
CA ILE A 290 17.01 -4.89 -6.70
C ILE A 290 16.70 -5.64 -5.41
N ALA A 291 17.60 -5.54 -4.45
CA ALA A 291 17.41 -6.03 -3.09
C ALA A 291 17.72 -4.92 -2.09
N GLN A 292 16.91 -4.80 -1.07
CA GLN A 292 17.12 -3.84 0.01
C GLN A 292 16.90 -4.49 1.35
N ILE A 293 17.82 -4.24 2.28
CA ILE A 293 17.67 -4.53 3.71
C ILE A 293 17.59 -3.21 4.44
N SER A 294 16.57 -3.01 5.27
CA SER A 294 16.38 -1.75 5.99
C SER A 294 15.70 -1.95 7.34
N ASN A 295 15.90 -0.98 8.24
CA ASN A 295 15.16 -0.88 9.50
C ASN A 295 14.46 0.48 9.66
N ASN A 296 14.25 1.20 8.57
CA ASN A 296 13.85 2.61 8.59
C ASN A 296 12.39 2.90 8.95
N GLN A 297 11.63 1.90 9.42
CA GLN A 297 10.21 2.05 9.76
C GLN A 297 9.90 1.77 11.22
N GLN A 298 10.89 1.70 12.11
CA GLN A 298 10.64 1.54 13.53
C GLN A 298 10.31 2.86 14.22
N PHE A 299 9.23 2.83 14.98
CA PHE A 299 8.80 3.94 15.82
C PHE A 299 9.73 4.13 17.03
N SER A 300 10.28 3.04 17.58
CA SER A 300 11.08 3.03 18.80
C SER A 300 12.58 3.25 18.59
N THR A 301 13.12 3.19 17.36
CA THR A 301 14.55 3.40 17.13
C THR A 301 14.82 4.73 16.44
N ARG A 302 15.80 5.45 16.96
CA ARG A 302 16.31 6.67 16.32
C ARG A 302 17.32 6.37 15.21
N HIS A 303 17.74 5.12 15.06
CA HIS A 303 18.71 4.67 14.07
C HIS A 303 17.99 4.10 12.84
N HIS A 304 18.18 4.71 11.70
CA HIS A 304 17.61 4.27 10.43
C HIS A 304 18.74 3.89 9.48
N TYR A 305 18.73 2.69 8.97
CA TYR A 305 19.71 2.24 7.97
C TYR A 305 19.04 1.50 6.82
N ALA A 306 19.64 1.61 5.65
CA ALA A 306 19.27 0.84 4.48
C ALA A 306 20.52 0.49 3.68
N LEU A 307 20.58 -0.74 3.21
CA LEU A 307 21.53 -1.22 2.21
C LEU A 307 20.73 -1.66 1.00
N THR A 308 20.98 -1.04 -0.15
CA THR A 308 20.28 -1.31 -1.40
C THR A 308 21.28 -1.68 -2.48
N GLY A 309 21.08 -2.79 -3.15
CA GLY A 309 21.87 -3.22 -4.30
C GLY A 309 20.97 -3.45 -5.52
N ARG A 310 21.39 -2.98 -6.68
CA ARG A 310 20.77 -3.26 -7.98
C ARG A 310 21.75 -3.94 -8.91
N ILE A 311 21.33 -5.03 -9.51
CA ILE A 311 22.04 -5.73 -10.59
C ILE A 311 21.28 -5.47 -11.88
N SER A 312 21.91 -4.79 -12.84
CA SER A 312 21.36 -4.43 -14.15
C SER A 312 22.52 -3.99 -15.07
N ARG A 313 22.23 -3.45 -16.27
CA ARG A 313 23.23 -2.76 -17.09
C ARG A 313 23.90 -1.60 -16.32
N ASN A 314 23.12 -0.90 -15.48
CA ASN A 314 23.58 0.19 -14.62
C ASN A 314 23.49 -0.25 -13.14
N PRO A 315 24.44 -1.06 -12.64
CA PRO A 315 24.41 -1.57 -11.27
C PRO A 315 24.77 -0.47 -10.28
N PHE A 316 24.20 -0.58 -9.07
CA PHE A 316 24.63 0.26 -7.95
C PHE A 316 24.55 -0.47 -6.60
N LEU A 317 25.35 0.01 -5.66
CA LEU A 317 25.27 -0.31 -4.24
C LEU A 317 25.11 1.00 -3.46
N GLU A 318 24.08 1.11 -2.64
CA GLU A 318 23.82 2.27 -1.81
C GLU A 318 23.69 1.89 -0.35
N MET A 319 24.39 2.62 0.52
CA MET A 319 24.28 2.54 1.97
C MET A 319 23.71 3.87 2.48
N LYS A 320 22.69 3.81 3.31
CA LYS A 320 22.10 4.97 3.99
C LYS A 320 22.06 4.73 5.50
N TYR A 321 22.43 5.75 6.25
CA TYR A 321 22.23 5.80 7.68
C TYR A 321 21.71 7.17 8.08
N ALA A 322 20.73 7.18 8.98
CA ALA A 322 20.25 8.41 9.58
C ALA A 322 19.91 8.20 11.04
N TYR A 323 20.11 9.22 11.82
CA TYR A 323 19.75 9.29 13.24
C TYR A 323 18.71 10.39 13.45
N GLY A 324 17.61 10.08 14.14
CA GLY A 324 16.56 11.03 14.46
C GLY A 324 15.19 10.39 14.55
N ASN A 325 14.18 11.19 14.86
CA ASN A 325 12.81 10.72 15.04
C ASN A 325 12.17 10.37 13.69
N LEU A 326 11.33 9.35 13.65
CA LEU A 326 10.68 8.88 12.41
C LEU A 326 9.92 10.01 11.67
N PHE A 327 9.22 10.86 12.42
CA PHE A 327 8.41 11.98 11.90
C PHE A 327 8.97 13.36 12.26
N GLY A 328 10.26 13.44 12.53
CA GLY A 328 10.93 14.66 12.95
C GLY A 328 12.15 14.98 12.13
N ALA A 329 13.10 15.59 12.80
CA ALA A 329 14.40 15.88 12.23
C ALA A 329 15.29 14.65 12.24
N LYS A 330 16.02 14.41 11.13
CA LYS A 330 17.03 13.37 11.03
C LYS A 330 18.29 13.95 10.43
N MET A 331 19.44 13.49 10.92
CA MET A 331 20.75 13.74 10.34
C MET A 331 21.33 12.41 9.90
N GLY A 332 22.02 12.38 8.79
CA GLY A 332 22.56 11.13 8.29
C GLY A 332 23.59 11.29 7.20
N PHE A 333 24.06 10.17 6.72
CA PHE A 333 24.93 10.07 5.57
C PHE A 333 24.44 8.98 4.63
N SER A 334 24.81 9.11 3.35
CA SER A 334 24.62 8.06 2.35
C SER A 334 25.88 7.95 1.51
N TYR A 335 26.22 6.73 1.14
CA TYR A 335 27.26 6.43 0.16
C TYR A 335 26.67 5.58 -0.95
N GLN A 336 26.94 5.96 -2.20
CA GLN A 336 26.53 5.22 -3.37
C GLN A 336 27.75 4.98 -4.27
N LEU A 337 27.90 3.73 -4.70
CA LEU A 337 28.76 3.32 -5.79
C LEU A 337 27.87 2.89 -6.94
N ALA A 338 28.02 3.52 -8.10
CA ALA A 338 27.20 3.23 -9.27
C ALA A 338 28.05 3.22 -10.55
N HIS A 339 27.78 2.26 -11.41
CA HIS A 339 28.29 2.22 -12.77
C HIS A 339 27.18 2.65 -13.73
N TYR A 340 27.52 3.49 -14.68
CA TYR A 340 26.61 4.02 -15.69
C TYR A 340 27.13 3.66 -17.08
N ASP A 341 26.26 3.04 -17.89
CA ASP A 341 26.48 2.69 -19.30
C ASP A 341 25.19 2.96 -20.07
N PHE A 342 25.18 3.99 -20.89
CA PHE A 342 24.03 4.34 -21.72
C PHE A 342 24.42 5.02 -23.02
N ASP A 343 23.58 4.86 -24.04
CA ASP A 343 23.76 5.46 -25.34
C ASP A 343 23.19 6.87 -25.38
N LEU A 344 23.98 7.83 -25.87
CA LEU A 344 23.60 9.22 -26.09
C LEU A 344 23.22 9.43 -27.55
N TYR A 345 22.08 10.09 -27.78
CA TYR A 345 21.55 10.36 -29.11
C TYR A 345 21.42 11.84 -29.40
N GLY A 346 21.65 12.22 -30.66
CA GLY A 346 21.30 13.50 -31.25
C GLY A 346 20.38 13.27 -32.44
N GLY A 347 19.10 13.55 -32.30
CA GLY A 347 18.10 13.17 -33.28
C GLY A 347 18.01 11.67 -33.47
N LYS A 348 18.20 11.13 -34.68
CA LYS A 348 18.14 9.70 -35.00
C LYS A 348 19.48 8.98 -34.84
N HIS A 349 20.56 9.70 -34.66
CA HIS A 349 21.91 9.16 -34.67
C HIS A 349 22.43 8.97 -33.26
N LYS A 350 23.04 7.83 -32.99
CA LYS A 350 23.83 7.62 -31.79
C LYS A 350 25.04 8.53 -31.89
N LEU A 351 25.22 9.42 -30.91
CA LEU A 351 26.39 10.27 -30.79
C LEU A 351 27.55 9.52 -30.17
N ASP A 352 27.25 8.87 -29.03
CA ASP A 352 28.25 8.11 -28.27
C ASP A 352 27.61 7.09 -27.30
N ALA A 353 28.47 6.29 -26.65
CA ALA A 353 28.15 5.49 -25.48
C ALA A 353 28.90 6.07 -24.28
N LEU A 354 28.17 6.59 -23.30
CA LEU A 354 28.74 7.15 -22.08
C LEU A 354 28.91 6.04 -21.03
N GLU A 355 30.14 5.86 -20.59
CA GLU A 355 30.46 4.86 -19.56
C GLU A 355 31.35 5.50 -18.47
N PHE A 356 30.90 5.39 -17.21
CA PHE A 356 31.66 5.88 -16.06
C PHE A 356 31.27 5.24 -14.75
N LEU A 357 32.19 5.24 -13.80
CA LEU A 357 31.99 4.85 -12.40
C LEU A 357 31.79 6.11 -11.56
N SER A 358 30.81 6.08 -10.66
CA SER A 358 30.49 7.17 -9.74
C SER A 358 30.56 6.74 -8.31
N HIS A 359 31.27 7.52 -7.49
CA HIS A 359 31.24 7.46 -6.04
C HIS A 359 30.57 8.72 -5.51
N SER A 360 29.52 8.57 -4.71
CA SER A 360 28.78 9.69 -4.13
C SER A 360 28.66 9.51 -2.62
N LEU A 361 29.20 10.44 -1.85
CA LEU A 361 29.11 10.49 -0.39
C LEU A 361 28.37 11.75 0.03
N ALA A 362 27.24 11.62 0.70
CA ALA A 362 26.46 12.77 1.16
C ALA A 362 26.24 12.74 2.67
N GLY A 363 26.44 13.91 3.30
CA GLY A 363 25.94 14.22 4.65
C GLY A 363 24.68 15.07 4.52
N PHE A 364 23.61 14.71 5.23
CA PHE A 364 22.32 15.39 5.08
C PHE A 364 21.58 15.60 6.38
N TYR A 365 20.73 16.62 6.36
CA TYR A 365 19.70 16.86 7.36
C TYR A 365 18.33 16.80 6.67
N THR A 366 17.35 16.15 7.30
CA THR A 366 15.96 16.12 6.84
C THR A 366 15.01 16.53 7.95
N ARG A 367 13.92 17.22 7.59
CA ARG A 367 12.84 17.56 8.52
C ARG A 367 11.49 17.46 7.82
N ASP A 368 10.58 16.72 8.43
CA ASP A 368 9.20 16.62 7.98
C ASP A 368 8.36 17.72 8.65
N ILE A 369 7.64 18.52 7.84
CA ILE A 369 6.75 19.60 8.29
C ILE A 369 5.40 19.43 7.57
N GLY A 370 4.42 18.87 8.27
CA GLY A 370 3.15 18.52 7.66
C GLY A 370 3.35 17.50 6.54
N ASN A 371 2.94 17.85 5.32
CA ASN A 371 3.11 17.01 4.13
C ASN A 371 4.42 17.26 3.37
N PHE A 372 5.23 18.22 3.84
CA PHE A 372 6.49 18.59 3.20
C PHE A 372 7.67 17.96 3.91
N ARG A 373 8.62 17.46 3.10
CA ARG A 373 9.94 17.04 3.57
C ARG A 373 10.99 18.01 3.06
N LEU A 374 11.67 18.63 3.99
CA LEU A 374 12.88 19.42 3.71
C LEU A 374 14.10 18.51 3.81
N LYS A 375 15.03 18.61 2.86
CA LYS A 375 16.32 17.93 2.92
C LYS A 375 17.39 18.92 2.45
N SER A 376 18.49 19.02 3.23
CA SER A 376 19.67 19.82 2.85
C SER A 376 20.93 19.07 3.24
N GLY A 377 22.03 19.39 2.59
CA GLY A 377 23.28 18.71 2.88
C GLY A 377 24.43 19.10 1.97
N VAL A 378 25.50 18.35 2.15
CA VAL A 378 26.72 18.44 1.35
C VAL A 378 27.00 17.06 0.76
N GLN A 379 27.38 17.02 -0.50
CA GLN A 379 27.64 15.79 -1.24
C GLN A 379 28.98 15.90 -1.97
N PHE A 380 29.83 14.94 -1.78
CA PHE A 380 31.04 14.76 -2.54
C PHE A 380 30.82 13.71 -3.61
N ASP A 381 31.05 14.07 -4.88
CA ASP A 381 30.96 13.18 -6.03
C ASP A 381 32.33 13.03 -6.68
N TYR A 382 32.70 11.80 -6.99
CA TYR A 382 33.87 11.46 -7.78
C TYR A 382 33.44 10.58 -8.96
N TYR A 383 33.82 11.02 -10.16
CA TYR A 383 33.54 10.32 -11.40
C TYR A 383 34.82 9.83 -12.04
N HIS A 384 34.82 8.57 -12.46
CA HIS A 384 35.92 7.98 -13.25
C HIS A 384 35.35 7.56 -14.61
N TYR A 385 35.78 8.27 -15.67
CA TYR A 385 35.24 8.12 -17.02
C TYR A 385 36.00 7.05 -17.79
N HIS A 386 35.25 6.20 -18.51
CA HIS A 386 35.79 5.19 -19.44
C HIS A 386 35.59 5.63 -20.91
N SER A 387 34.80 6.69 -21.14
CA SER A 387 34.56 7.28 -22.45
C SER A 387 34.67 8.81 -22.38
N ASP A 388 34.93 9.44 -23.51
CA ASP A 388 34.86 10.88 -23.67
C ASP A 388 33.40 11.37 -23.54
N MET A 389 33.21 12.62 -23.10
CA MET A 389 31.89 13.21 -22.94
C MET A 389 31.61 14.30 -23.95
N PHE A 390 30.50 14.20 -24.66
CA PHE A 390 30.05 15.18 -25.63
C PHE A 390 29.35 16.38 -24.96
N MET A 391 29.72 17.57 -25.41
CA MET A 391 29.05 18.82 -25.06
C MET A 391 28.00 19.18 -26.10
N ARG A 392 26.96 19.92 -25.73
CA ARG A 392 25.92 20.36 -26.65
C ARG A 392 26.42 21.26 -27.80
N ASP A 393 27.50 21.99 -27.58
CA ASP A 393 28.17 22.82 -28.61
C ASP A 393 29.00 22.03 -29.63
N GLY A 394 29.02 20.70 -29.50
CA GLY A 394 29.79 19.80 -30.36
C GLY A 394 31.25 19.59 -29.93
N SER A 395 31.69 20.22 -28.83
CA SER A 395 33.00 19.96 -28.26
C SER A 395 33.02 18.63 -27.49
N ILE A 396 34.22 18.09 -27.28
CA ILE A 396 34.45 16.84 -26.52
C ILE A 396 35.24 17.17 -25.26
N GLN A 397 34.75 16.74 -24.14
CA GLN A 397 35.48 16.80 -22.88
C GLN A 397 36.16 15.45 -22.62
N SER A 398 37.45 15.37 -22.84
CA SER A 398 38.30 14.22 -22.52
C SER A 398 38.94 14.41 -21.16
N ARG A 399 38.44 13.72 -20.15
CA ARG A 399 39.01 13.66 -18.79
C ARG A 399 38.91 12.25 -18.26
N LEU A 400 39.90 11.83 -17.47
CA LEU A 400 39.88 10.52 -16.79
C LEU A 400 39.01 10.53 -15.54
N SER A 401 38.93 11.67 -14.85
CA SER A 401 38.15 11.81 -13.64
C SER A 401 37.79 13.26 -13.34
N ASP A 402 36.68 13.45 -12.66
CA ASP A 402 36.27 14.72 -12.05
C ASP A 402 35.81 14.49 -10.63
N HIS A 403 35.89 15.52 -9.79
CA HIS A 403 35.34 15.52 -8.43
C HIS A 403 34.63 16.84 -8.17
N PHE A 404 33.57 16.74 -7.33
CA PHE A 404 32.71 17.88 -6.99
C PHE A 404 32.34 17.83 -5.52
N LEU A 405 32.31 18.99 -4.89
CA LEU A 405 31.71 19.23 -3.59
C LEU A 405 30.44 20.06 -3.79
N ASN A 406 29.31 19.44 -3.58
CA ASN A 406 27.99 19.98 -3.91
C ASN A 406 27.23 20.35 -2.63
N TYR A 407 26.58 21.51 -2.63
CA TYR A 407 25.66 21.95 -1.59
C TYR A 407 24.25 21.86 -2.13
N PHE A 408 23.38 21.09 -1.48
CA PHE A 408 22.03 20.90 -1.96
C PHE A 408 20.96 21.23 -0.93
N ALA A 409 19.81 21.69 -1.41
CA ALA A 409 18.59 21.82 -0.63
C ALA A 409 17.40 21.40 -1.49
N SER A 410 16.47 20.66 -0.90
CA SER A 410 15.25 20.22 -1.58
C SER A 410 14.02 20.23 -0.68
N VAL A 411 12.87 20.46 -1.29
CA VAL A 411 11.56 20.36 -0.69
C VAL A 411 10.76 19.35 -1.48
N THR A 412 10.21 18.33 -0.81
CA THR A 412 9.35 17.33 -1.45
C THR A 412 8.01 17.25 -0.75
N MET A 413 6.95 17.07 -1.51
CA MET A 413 5.60 16.74 -1.04
C MET A 413 5.09 15.57 -1.86
N ASP A 414 4.53 14.55 -1.21
CA ASP A 414 3.89 13.42 -1.88
C ASP A 414 2.59 13.06 -1.15
N THR A 415 1.48 13.22 -1.85
CA THR A 415 0.12 12.94 -1.36
C THR A 415 -0.60 11.91 -2.22
N TYR A 416 0.13 11.18 -3.07
CA TYR A 416 -0.47 10.11 -3.88
C TYR A 416 -1.07 9.00 -3.02
N ASP A 417 -2.26 8.56 -3.40
CA ASP A 417 -2.96 7.44 -2.76
C ASP A 417 -2.32 6.07 -3.08
N ARG A 418 -1.54 5.98 -4.17
CA ARG A 418 -0.85 4.75 -4.61
C ARG A 418 0.45 5.09 -5.30
N ARG A 419 1.46 4.23 -5.13
CA ARG A 419 2.74 4.35 -5.83
C ARG A 419 2.60 4.17 -7.34
N TYR A 420 1.86 3.13 -7.75
CA TYR A 420 1.56 2.86 -9.15
C TYR A 420 0.08 3.14 -9.42
N PHE A 421 -0.21 3.71 -10.59
CA PHE A 421 -1.56 4.09 -11.00
C PHE A 421 -2.31 4.97 -9.97
N PRO A 422 -1.69 6.08 -9.48
CA PRO A 422 -2.34 6.94 -8.50
C PRO A 422 -3.69 7.42 -9.05
N THR A 423 -4.71 7.47 -8.18
CA THR A 423 -6.06 7.92 -8.57
C THR A 423 -6.36 9.33 -8.10
N ARG A 424 -5.60 9.82 -7.12
CA ARG A 424 -5.68 11.18 -6.57
C ARG A 424 -4.38 11.56 -5.87
N GLY A 425 -4.21 12.87 -5.70
CA GLY A 425 -3.05 13.44 -5.00
C GLY A 425 -2.07 14.08 -5.96
N SER A 426 -1.00 14.60 -5.38
CA SER A 426 0.05 15.32 -6.10
C SER A 426 1.42 15.00 -5.49
N ARG A 427 2.44 15.08 -6.33
CA ARG A 427 3.84 15.07 -5.91
C ARG A 427 4.50 16.34 -6.43
N ILE A 428 5.21 17.03 -5.55
CA ILE A 428 5.98 18.25 -5.89
C ILE A 428 7.38 18.05 -5.34
N GLN A 429 8.37 18.38 -6.16
CA GLN A 429 9.77 18.41 -5.76
C GLN A 429 10.42 19.68 -6.31
N VAL A 430 11.10 20.40 -5.43
CA VAL A 430 11.95 21.53 -5.77
C VAL A 430 13.32 21.26 -5.21
N GLN A 431 14.37 21.47 -5.99
CA GLN A 431 15.74 21.24 -5.57
C GLN A 431 16.66 22.32 -6.14
N GLY A 432 17.58 22.81 -5.34
CA GLY A 432 18.71 23.62 -5.75
C GLY A 432 20.01 22.94 -5.37
N VAL A 433 21.00 23.01 -6.24
CA VAL A 433 22.35 22.51 -5.98
C VAL A 433 23.36 23.56 -6.43
N LEU A 434 24.39 23.78 -5.62
CA LEU A 434 25.56 24.56 -5.95
C LEU A 434 26.75 23.61 -6.06
N HIS A 435 27.45 23.64 -7.18
CA HIS A 435 28.56 22.75 -7.52
C HIS A 435 29.89 23.50 -7.44
N THR A 436 30.84 22.90 -6.75
CA THR A 436 32.21 23.38 -6.60
C THR A 436 33.19 22.20 -6.74
N ASP A 437 34.48 22.47 -6.92
CA ASP A 437 35.53 21.45 -6.84
C ASP A 437 36.38 21.56 -5.56
N ASP A 438 36.54 22.78 -5.02
CA ASP A 438 37.32 23.08 -3.82
C ASP A 438 36.45 23.48 -2.58
N GLY A 439 35.11 23.50 -2.71
CA GLY A 439 34.18 23.96 -1.71
C GLY A 439 33.74 25.41 -1.84
N LEU A 440 34.40 26.21 -2.65
CA LEU A 440 34.10 27.63 -2.87
C LEU A 440 34.04 28.00 -4.37
N LYS A 441 34.85 27.36 -5.21
CA LYS A 441 35.02 27.64 -6.61
C LYS A 441 34.79 26.42 -7.47
N TYR A 442 34.78 26.62 -8.78
CA TYR A 442 34.85 25.57 -9.78
C TYR A 442 35.83 25.98 -10.90
N ALA A 443 36.85 25.16 -11.18
CA ALA A 443 37.88 25.38 -12.21
C ALA A 443 38.52 26.78 -12.09
N ASP A 444 38.92 27.18 -10.88
CA ASP A 444 39.45 28.50 -10.51
C ASP A 444 38.53 29.69 -10.79
N GLY A 445 37.26 29.42 -11.16
CA GLY A 445 36.23 30.42 -11.44
C GLY A 445 35.07 30.39 -10.43
N ASN A 446 33.95 30.98 -10.83
CA ASN A 446 32.73 30.95 -10.02
C ASN A 446 32.12 29.54 -10.04
N PRO A 447 31.49 29.11 -8.92
CA PRO A 447 30.72 27.89 -8.90
C PRO A 447 29.57 27.94 -9.91
N PHE A 448 29.11 26.77 -10.36
CA PHE A 448 27.89 26.65 -11.14
C PHE A 448 26.76 26.06 -10.29
N GLY A 449 25.54 26.30 -10.70
CA GLY A 449 24.38 25.84 -9.93
C GLY A 449 23.29 25.30 -10.81
N GLU A 450 22.40 24.55 -10.19
CA GLU A 450 21.19 24.07 -10.82
C GLU A 450 19.93 24.30 -9.97
N ALA A 451 18.82 24.50 -10.64
CA ALA A 451 17.49 24.53 -10.03
C ALA A 451 16.56 23.58 -10.79
N THR A 452 15.95 22.68 -10.06
CA THR A 452 15.04 21.66 -10.61
C THR A 452 13.67 21.80 -9.97
N PHE A 453 12.63 21.71 -10.79
CA PHE A 453 11.24 21.62 -10.37
C PHE A 453 10.58 20.41 -11.03
N CYS A 454 9.82 19.62 -10.27
CA CYS A 454 8.94 18.60 -10.76
C CYS A 454 7.61 18.66 -9.99
N GLY A 455 6.52 18.89 -10.71
CA GLY A 455 5.16 18.87 -10.18
C GLY A 455 4.30 17.91 -10.99
N GLU A 456 3.67 16.94 -10.36
CA GLU A 456 2.77 15.99 -11.01
C GLU A 456 1.54 15.73 -10.16
N SER A 457 0.42 15.42 -10.79
CA SER A 457 -0.85 15.19 -10.10
C SER A 457 -1.64 14.08 -10.78
N ALA A 458 -2.50 13.43 -9.99
CA ALA A 458 -3.53 12.54 -10.48
C ALA A 458 -4.90 13.11 -10.09
N LEU A 459 -5.66 13.52 -11.09
CA LEU A 459 -6.97 14.13 -10.92
C LEU A 459 -8.04 13.18 -11.47
N ARG A 460 -8.93 12.73 -10.60
CA ARG A 460 -10.02 11.86 -10.99
C ARG A 460 -11.13 12.68 -11.63
N LEU A 461 -11.36 12.52 -12.94
CA LEU A 461 -12.45 13.19 -13.67
C LEU A 461 -13.79 12.46 -13.50
N ASN A 462 -13.75 11.11 -13.52
CA ASN A 462 -14.92 10.27 -13.21
C ASN A 462 -14.46 8.90 -12.67
N SER A 463 -15.38 7.92 -12.57
CA SER A 463 -15.06 6.59 -12.01
C SER A 463 -14.00 5.81 -12.80
N ARG A 464 -13.72 6.17 -14.06
CA ARG A 464 -12.82 5.44 -14.96
C ARG A 464 -11.75 6.30 -15.61
N LEU A 465 -11.92 7.64 -15.64
CA LEU A 465 -11.02 8.56 -16.34
C LEU A 465 -10.25 9.43 -15.36
N TYR A 466 -8.93 9.51 -15.54
CA TYR A 466 -7.99 10.28 -14.75
C TYR A 466 -7.18 11.21 -15.65
N LEU A 467 -6.97 12.44 -15.20
CA LEU A 467 -6.08 13.42 -15.81
C LEU A 467 -4.77 13.44 -15.04
N LEU A 468 -3.65 13.40 -15.76
CA LEU A 468 -2.30 13.29 -15.22
C LEU A 468 -1.43 14.45 -15.74
N PRO A 469 -1.60 15.67 -15.23
CA PRO A 469 -0.72 16.78 -15.57
C PRO A 469 0.65 16.61 -14.90
N LYS A 470 1.72 16.94 -15.62
CA LYS A 470 3.09 16.96 -15.11
C LYS A 470 3.84 18.16 -15.70
N LEU A 471 4.58 18.89 -14.86
CA LEU A 471 5.42 20.01 -15.23
C LEU A 471 6.80 19.79 -14.64
N LYS A 472 7.83 19.93 -15.47
CA LYS A 472 9.22 19.80 -15.04
C LYS A 472 10.06 20.93 -15.61
N SER A 473 11.08 21.31 -14.88
CA SER A 473 12.12 22.20 -15.37
C SER A 473 13.46 21.86 -14.72
N ARG A 474 14.52 22.04 -15.47
CA ARG A 474 15.88 22.06 -14.93
C ARG A 474 16.65 23.19 -15.60
N PHE A 475 17.21 24.06 -14.80
CA PHE A 475 18.00 25.21 -15.20
C PHE A 475 19.40 25.05 -14.65
N VAL A 476 20.43 25.18 -15.50
CA VAL A 476 21.82 25.08 -15.09
C VAL A 476 22.50 26.45 -15.37
N PHE A 477 23.03 27.04 -14.31
CA PHE A 477 23.58 28.39 -14.30
C PHE A 477 25.10 28.35 -14.08
N GLY A 478 25.86 29.08 -14.84
CA GLY A 478 27.32 29.19 -14.70
C GLY A 478 28.01 29.50 -16.01
N SER A 479 29.25 29.93 -15.93
CA SER A 479 30.10 30.21 -17.10
C SER A 479 30.71 28.93 -17.67
N SER A 480 31.14 28.01 -16.81
CA SER A 480 31.72 26.73 -17.18
C SER A 480 30.91 25.61 -16.57
N ILE A 481 30.22 24.79 -17.37
CA ILE A 481 29.40 23.67 -16.95
C ILE A 481 30.04 22.39 -17.49
N PRO A 482 30.47 21.43 -16.62
CA PRO A 482 31.06 20.19 -17.10
C PRO A 482 30.02 19.33 -17.81
N ALA A 483 30.48 18.49 -18.75
CA ALA A 483 29.65 17.63 -19.57
C ALA A 483 28.71 16.76 -18.73
N ILE A 484 29.20 16.22 -17.61
CA ILE A 484 28.39 15.36 -16.71
C ILE A 484 27.13 16.04 -16.17
N TYR A 485 27.10 17.36 -15.98
CA TYR A 485 25.98 18.13 -15.44
C TYR A 485 25.10 18.82 -16.49
N GLN A 486 25.28 18.51 -17.77
CA GLN A 486 24.35 18.97 -18.82
C GLN A 486 22.96 18.39 -18.62
N ASN A 487 21.98 18.90 -19.34
CA ASN A 487 20.62 18.35 -19.33
C ASN A 487 20.50 17.14 -20.24
N TYR A 488 19.97 16.07 -19.67
CA TYR A 488 19.67 14.84 -20.38
C TYR A 488 18.18 14.53 -20.27
N ALA A 489 17.55 14.17 -21.37
CA ALA A 489 16.15 13.75 -21.38
C ALA A 489 15.95 12.44 -22.14
N GLY A 490 15.01 11.64 -21.70
CA GLY A 490 14.63 10.37 -22.32
C GLY A 490 14.20 9.32 -21.31
N GLY A 491 13.64 8.24 -21.80
CA GLY A 491 13.16 7.15 -20.96
C GLY A 491 11.85 7.45 -20.23
N VAL A 492 11.31 6.44 -19.57
CA VAL A 492 9.96 6.46 -18.99
C VAL A 492 9.90 6.98 -17.54
N ALA A 493 11.05 7.14 -16.89
CA ALA A 493 11.13 7.59 -15.50
C ALA A 493 12.30 8.57 -15.31
N ASP A 494 12.12 9.51 -14.37
CA ASP A 494 13.20 10.40 -13.95
C ASP A 494 14.29 9.60 -13.23
N GLY A 495 15.56 9.96 -13.48
CA GLY A 495 16.69 9.30 -12.85
C GLY A 495 16.93 7.84 -13.30
N TYR A 496 16.32 7.43 -14.41
CA TYR A 496 16.45 6.08 -14.93
C TYR A 496 17.90 5.75 -15.37
N TYR A 497 18.50 6.66 -16.13
CA TYR A 497 19.88 6.55 -16.61
C TYR A 497 20.87 7.32 -15.74
N LEU A 498 20.54 8.57 -15.38
CA LEU A 498 21.33 9.45 -14.53
C LEU A 498 20.45 10.07 -13.45
N PRO A 499 20.94 10.35 -12.24
CA PRO A 499 20.13 10.91 -11.15
C PRO A 499 19.37 12.21 -11.51
N TRP A 500 19.94 13.03 -12.40
CA TRP A 500 19.35 14.30 -12.85
C TRP A 500 18.72 14.24 -14.25
N GLN A 501 18.69 13.08 -14.89
CA GLN A 501 18.03 12.91 -16.18
C GLN A 501 16.51 13.07 -16.02
N MET A 502 15.92 13.86 -16.92
CA MET A 502 14.48 14.07 -16.99
C MET A 502 13.83 13.00 -17.86
N ALA A 503 12.80 12.36 -17.36
CA ALA A 503 11.98 11.49 -18.18
C ALA A 503 11.31 12.28 -19.30
N TRP A 504 11.40 11.74 -20.51
CA TRP A 504 10.62 12.14 -21.67
C TRP A 504 10.03 10.86 -22.27
N GLU A 505 8.79 10.59 -21.91
CA GLU A 505 8.18 9.28 -22.13
C GLU A 505 7.95 8.93 -23.61
N SER A 506 7.97 9.95 -24.47
CA SER A 506 7.88 9.78 -25.92
C SER A 506 9.23 9.49 -26.61
N VAL A 507 10.33 9.39 -25.85
CA VAL A 507 11.66 9.03 -26.35
C VAL A 507 12.25 7.90 -25.52
N GLN A 508 12.77 6.88 -26.18
CA GLN A 508 13.38 5.73 -25.51
C GLN A 508 14.80 5.98 -25.03
N TYR A 509 15.58 6.71 -25.84
CA TYR A 509 17.02 6.90 -25.64
C TYR A 509 17.30 8.24 -24.99
N VAL A 510 18.49 8.39 -24.42
CA VAL A 510 18.95 9.62 -23.79
C VAL A 510 19.37 10.62 -24.84
N HIS A 511 18.80 11.81 -24.79
CA HIS A 511 19.15 12.95 -25.64
C HIS A 511 19.78 14.06 -24.82
N LEU A 512 20.79 14.71 -25.39
CA LEU A 512 21.44 15.88 -24.83
C LEU A 512 20.62 17.13 -25.16
N LEU A 513 20.28 17.90 -24.14
CA LEU A 513 19.47 19.11 -24.22
C LEU A 513 20.29 20.38 -23.88
N GLU A 514 19.69 21.53 -24.10
CA GLU A 514 20.24 22.84 -23.73
C GLU A 514 20.25 23.03 -22.18
N ARG A 515 20.96 24.06 -21.73
CA ARG A 515 21.17 24.39 -20.30
C ARG A 515 19.88 24.65 -19.52
N ASN A 516 18.87 25.16 -20.22
CA ASN A 516 17.59 25.52 -19.61
C ASN A 516 16.47 24.77 -20.31
N VAL A 517 15.69 23.98 -19.55
CA VAL A 517 14.65 23.15 -20.10
C VAL A 517 13.39 23.28 -19.24
N VAL A 518 12.24 23.43 -19.89
CA VAL A 518 10.92 23.37 -19.28
C VAL A 518 10.07 22.41 -20.10
N THR A 519 9.40 21.48 -19.43
CA THR A 519 8.54 20.49 -20.08
C THR A 519 7.19 20.38 -19.38
N ALA A 520 6.13 20.27 -20.17
CA ALA A 520 4.78 20.01 -19.72
C ALA A 520 4.28 18.71 -20.36
N GLN A 521 3.67 17.86 -19.56
CA GLN A 521 3.04 16.61 -20.00
C GLN A 521 1.58 16.59 -19.57
N LEU A 522 0.70 16.14 -20.44
CA LEU A 522 -0.70 15.91 -20.13
C LEU A 522 -1.07 14.49 -20.52
N GLY A 523 -1.45 13.69 -19.52
CA GLY A 523 -1.86 12.30 -19.68
C GLY A 523 -3.35 12.12 -19.40
N PHE A 524 -4.02 11.32 -20.22
CA PHE A 524 -5.37 10.83 -19.98
C PHE A 524 -5.32 9.33 -19.79
N ARG A 525 -5.61 8.85 -18.56
CA ARG A 525 -5.64 7.42 -18.25
C ARG A 525 -7.06 6.95 -18.05
N TYR A 526 -7.48 5.98 -18.86
CA TYR A 526 -8.78 5.35 -18.80
C TYR A 526 -8.68 3.94 -18.23
N ARG A 527 -9.45 3.63 -17.17
CA ARG A 527 -9.59 2.30 -16.60
C ARG A 527 -10.64 1.53 -17.39
N VAL A 528 -10.20 0.59 -18.23
CA VAL A 528 -11.08 -0.19 -19.11
C VAL A 528 -11.91 -1.18 -18.30
N LYS A 529 -11.23 -2.08 -17.54
CA LYS A 529 -11.87 -3.09 -16.69
C LYS A 529 -10.89 -3.56 -15.61
N GLY A 530 -11.34 -3.68 -14.36
CA GLY A 530 -10.53 -4.16 -13.25
C GLY A 530 -9.23 -3.37 -13.07
N LYS A 531 -8.09 -4.01 -13.33
CA LYS A 531 -6.73 -3.48 -13.21
C LYS A 531 -6.08 -3.13 -14.57
N PHE A 532 -6.85 -3.08 -15.66
CA PHE A 532 -6.36 -2.76 -16.98
C PHE A 532 -6.62 -1.29 -17.34
N TYR A 533 -5.58 -0.60 -17.81
CA TYR A 533 -5.58 0.82 -18.11
C TYR A 533 -5.05 1.10 -19.53
N LEU A 534 -5.66 2.09 -20.19
CA LEU A 534 -5.11 2.72 -21.40
C LEU A 534 -4.75 4.15 -21.05
N THR A 535 -3.57 4.60 -21.48
CA THR A 535 -3.09 5.95 -21.24
C THR A 535 -2.65 6.57 -22.56
N ALA A 536 -3.19 7.75 -22.88
CA ALA A 536 -2.68 8.61 -23.93
C ALA A 536 -1.99 9.79 -23.27
N LEU A 537 -0.78 10.14 -23.71
CA LEU A 537 -0.04 11.28 -23.20
C LEU A 537 0.52 12.13 -24.35
N GLY A 538 0.54 13.42 -24.13
CA GLY A 538 1.20 14.41 -24.95
C GLY A 538 2.23 15.17 -24.11
N GLU A 539 3.36 15.46 -24.70
CA GLU A 539 4.49 16.17 -24.09
C GLU A 539 4.86 17.35 -24.96
N TYR A 540 5.08 18.49 -24.33
CA TYR A 540 5.60 19.69 -24.95
C TYR A 540 6.65 20.33 -24.06
N GLY A 541 7.69 20.87 -24.64
CA GLY A 541 8.77 21.53 -23.90
C GLY A 541 9.49 22.56 -24.72
N LYS A 542 10.27 23.35 -24.04
CA LYS A 542 11.20 24.32 -24.63
C LYS A 542 12.58 24.16 -24.02
N GLU A 543 13.59 24.30 -24.87
CA GLU A 543 14.98 24.35 -24.45
C GLU A 543 15.68 25.63 -24.97
N ALA A 544 16.59 26.15 -24.18
CA ALA A 544 17.37 27.32 -24.56
C ALA A 544 18.72 27.39 -23.85
N HIS A 545 19.72 27.95 -24.51
CA HIS A 545 21.04 28.18 -23.92
C HIS A 545 20.98 29.19 -22.76
N LYS A 546 20.22 30.29 -22.90
CA LYS A 546 20.02 31.31 -21.86
C LYS A 546 18.64 31.22 -21.25
N PHE A 547 18.54 31.36 -19.93
CA PHE A 547 17.28 31.38 -19.22
C PHE A 547 16.29 32.42 -19.77
N SER A 548 16.76 33.64 -20.08
CA SER A 548 15.92 34.70 -20.64
C SER A 548 15.30 34.35 -22.01
N HIS A 549 15.85 33.38 -22.71
CA HIS A 549 15.38 32.95 -24.02
C HIS A 549 14.48 31.70 -23.98
N ILE A 550 14.12 31.20 -22.82
CA ILE A 550 13.36 29.95 -22.71
C ILE A 550 12.02 29.99 -23.44
N LEU A 551 11.34 31.13 -23.48
CA LEU A 551 10.06 31.29 -24.18
C LEU A 551 10.17 31.30 -25.70
N ILE A 552 11.36 31.64 -26.23
CA ILE A 552 11.66 31.71 -27.67
C ILE A 552 12.64 30.62 -28.12
N GLY A 553 13.01 29.71 -27.20
CA GLY A 553 13.90 28.58 -27.46
C GLY A 553 13.28 27.52 -28.36
N ASP A 554 14.03 26.46 -28.60
CA ASP A 554 13.62 25.36 -29.47
C ASP A 554 12.45 24.56 -28.87
N ASP A 555 11.53 24.18 -29.74
CA ASP A 555 10.36 23.43 -29.38
C ASP A 555 10.64 21.91 -29.37
N LEU A 556 10.28 21.27 -28.27
CA LEU A 556 10.28 19.84 -28.11
C LEU A 556 8.82 19.35 -27.97
N TRP A 557 8.46 18.31 -28.69
CA TRP A 557 7.12 17.73 -28.56
C TRP A 557 7.13 16.24 -28.82
N GLY A 558 6.15 15.56 -28.25
CA GLY A 558 6.00 14.13 -28.41
C GLY A 558 4.72 13.61 -27.83
N GLY A 559 4.50 12.33 -27.96
CA GLY A 559 3.35 11.67 -27.37
C GLY A 559 3.51 10.16 -27.34
N ALA A 560 2.72 9.51 -26.50
CA ALA A 560 2.71 8.06 -26.39
C ALA A 560 1.32 7.51 -26.10
N LEU A 561 1.09 6.29 -26.53
CA LEU A 561 -0.05 5.46 -26.18
C LEU A 561 0.46 4.25 -25.42
N ARG A 562 -0.10 4.02 -24.24
CA ARG A 562 0.32 2.95 -23.32
C ARG A 562 -0.87 2.10 -22.89
N ALA A 563 -0.74 0.79 -23.03
CA ALA A 563 -1.61 -0.19 -22.40
C ALA A 563 -0.89 -0.78 -21.18
N SER A 564 -1.57 -0.81 -20.03
CA SER A 564 -0.96 -1.24 -18.75
C SER A 564 -1.90 -2.14 -17.95
N TYR A 565 -1.30 -3.07 -17.23
CA TYR A 565 -1.99 -3.91 -16.26
C TYR A 565 -1.30 -3.83 -14.89
N ASP A 566 -2.08 -3.56 -13.84
CA ASP A 566 -1.60 -3.50 -12.45
C ASP A 566 -1.52 -4.92 -11.87
N PHE A 567 -0.37 -5.55 -12.09
CA PHE A 567 -0.10 -6.92 -11.66
C PHE A 567 0.53 -6.95 -10.26
N VAL A 568 0.37 -8.06 -9.54
CA VAL A 568 0.85 -8.21 -8.16
C VAL A 568 2.38 -8.12 -8.06
N LEU A 569 3.10 -8.60 -9.07
CA LEU A 569 4.57 -8.55 -9.16
C LEU A 569 5.08 -7.28 -9.87
N GLY A 570 4.29 -6.22 -9.89
CA GLY A 570 4.61 -4.95 -10.52
C GLY A 570 3.84 -4.70 -11.83
N PRO A 571 3.78 -3.44 -12.30
CA PRO A 571 3.05 -3.09 -13.50
C PRO A 571 3.62 -3.74 -14.75
N VAL A 572 2.73 -4.20 -15.63
CA VAL A 572 3.09 -4.64 -16.98
C VAL A 572 2.55 -3.62 -17.96
N SER A 573 3.37 -3.14 -18.89
CA SER A 573 2.95 -2.15 -19.88
C SER A 573 3.62 -2.32 -21.23
N ILE A 574 2.88 -1.95 -22.26
CA ILE A 574 3.36 -1.84 -23.64
C ILE A 574 3.03 -0.42 -24.09
N GLN A 575 4.00 0.25 -24.69
CA GLN A 575 3.88 1.64 -25.13
C GLN A 575 4.40 1.79 -26.57
N ALA A 576 3.67 2.57 -27.37
CA ALA A 576 4.15 3.12 -28.63
C ALA A 576 4.30 4.63 -28.45
N ASN A 577 5.39 5.20 -28.94
CA ASN A 577 5.71 6.60 -28.78
C ASN A 577 6.29 7.26 -30.05
N TYR A 578 6.19 8.59 -30.12
CA TYR A 578 6.82 9.40 -31.16
C TYR A 578 7.23 10.75 -30.56
N SER A 579 8.41 11.23 -30.97
CA SER A 579 8.92 12.53 -30.52
C SER A 579 9.65 13.28 -31.65
N SER A 580 9.59 14.60 -31.58
CA SER A 580 10.39 15.51 -32.42
C SER A 580 11.90 15.32 -32.27
N MET A 581 12.37 14.88 -31.10
CA MET A 581 13.76 14.56 -30.81
C MET A 581 14.24 13.31 -31.58
N GLY A 582 13.56 12.21 -31.40
CA GLY A 582 13.92 10.94 -32.04
C GLY A 582 13.52 10.83 -33.51
N LYS A 583 12.47 11.55 -33.93
CA LYS A 583 11.87 11.54 -35.27
C LYS A 583 11.56 10.13 -35.83
N ASN A 584 11.25 9.21 -34.94
CA ASN A 584 10.86 7.84 -35.24
C ASN A 584 9.78 7.34 -34.26
N VAL A 585 9.07 6.30 -34.66
CA VAL A 585 8.18 5.58 -33.76
C VAL A 585 9.02 4.60 -32.95
N GLY A 586 8.86 4.67 -31.62
CA GLY A 586 9.49 3.77 -30.68
C GLY A 586 8.48 2.86 -30.01
N PHE A 587 8.96 1.73 -29.50
CA PHE A 587 8.16 0.77 -28.71
C PHE A 587 8.88 0.47 -27.41
N TYR A 588 8.14 0.46 -26.30
CA TYR A 588 8.66 0.15 -24.99
C TYR A 588 7.78 -0.89 -24.32
N ILE A 589 8.39 -1.91 -23.75
CA ILE A 589 7.71 -2.94 -22.95
C ILE A 589 8.37 -2.96 -21.59
N ASN A 590 7.54 -3.01 -20.55
CA ASN A 590 7.98 -3.16 -19.17
C ASN A 590 7.14 -4.20 -18.44
N ALA A 591 7.79 -5.02 -17.62
CA ALA A 591 7.16 -5.94 -16.69
C ALA A 591 7.94 -5.91 -15.37
N GLY A 592 7.28 -5.51 -14.28
CA GLY A 592 7.87 -5.43 -12.95
C GLY A 592 7.94 -4.01 -12.38
N PHE A 593 8.56 -3.90 -11.22
CA PHE A 593 8.63 -2.64 -10.47
C PHE A 593 9.67 -1.68 -11.08
N VAL A 594 9.32 -0.42 -11.21
CA VAL A 594 10.27 0.67 -11.49
C VAL A 594 10.83 1.16 -10.16
N PHE A 595 12.16 1.08 -9.98
CA PHE A 595 12.90 1.42 -8.78
C PHE A 595 14.13 2.27 -9.10
#